data_3c0db1319fddc5dadfc2ad50a4bd550e
#
_entry.id   3c0db1319fddc5dadfc2ad50a4bd550e
#
_cell.length_a   1.000
_cell.length_b   1.000
_cell.length_c   1.000
_cell.angle_alpha   90.00
_cell.angle_beta   90.00
_cell.angle_gamma   90.00
#
_symmetry.space_group_name_H-M   'P 1'
#
loop_
_entity.id
_entity.type
_entity.pdbx_description
1 polymer ?
#
loop_
_entity_poly.entity_id
_entity_poly.type
_entity_poly.pdbx_seq_one_letter_code
_entity_poly.pdbx_strand_id
1 'polypeptide(L)'
;MAMPMESPISFTNVGKIRWWQRGIFASQTGYVLLALAVLLVIMHFASPYFFSQGNMQNVAKNFSFIAIATLGVTFVIITGGIDLSVGSMMCFSAMITSMVMTELSAPGSPLVHMAADGKTVLANVPGLILLISILAGLGVALIAGLFNGFCIAVLGLSPFVTTLGMLSIVRGLGYVVSNGRGSFPGGPDADYFYALTSGDVLGVPAPFIYLVILALTMAVVLHHTSFGRHVFALGGNEKAAELTGIPVVRVKIEVYVICALAAGLQGIIISGWLGSAPANMATSYELNVIAAAVIGGANLAGGIGGPLGAIVGCVLLEVIRNGLVLAQVSSYWQQALVGVIIILAVLVDRVRSRMT
;
A
#
# COMPACT_ATOMS: atom_id res chain seq x y z
N MET A 1 4.48 31.12 -60.63
CA MET A 1 3.94 31.33 -59.29
C MET A 1 4.80 30.47 -58.34
N ALA A 2 5.86 31.07 -57.75
CA ALA A 2 6.84 30.36 -56.93
C ALA A 2 6.33 30.28 -55.50
N MET A 3 6.31 29.07 -54.92
CA MET A 3 6.03 28.87 -53.50
C MET A 3 7.15 29.48 -52.64
N PRO A 4 6.84 30.14 -51.53
CA PRO A 4 7.87 30.60 -50.59
C PRO A 4 8.54 29.43 -49.91
N MET A 5 9.86 29.35 -49.95
CA MET A 5 10.65 28.42 -49.15
C MET A 5 10.51 28.79 -47.68
N GLU A 6 9.98 27.86 -46.88
CA GLU A 6 9.99 27.96 -45.42
C GLU A 6 11.44 28.02 -44.91
N SER A 7 11.68 29.01 -44.05
CA SER A 7 13.00 29.19 -43.41
C SER A 7 13.35 28.00 -42.53
N PRO A 8 14.62 27.56 -42.45
CA PRO A 8 15.00 26.43 -41.63
C PRO A 8 14.76 26.72 -40.15
N ILE A 9 14.12 25.76 -39.47
CA ILE A 9 13.88 25.80 -38.03
C ILE A 9 15.23 25.94 -37.33
N SER A 10 15.46 27.08 -36.67
CA SER A 10 16.69 27.31 -35.92
C SER A 10 16.64 26.55 -34.59
N PHE A 11 17.47 25.53 -34.43
CA PHE A 11 17.67 24.74 -33.20
C PHE A 11 18.51 25.44 -32.12
N THR A 12 18.59 26.76 -32.10
CA THR A 12 19.53 27.53 -31.27
C THR A 12 18.94 28.07 -29.94
N ASN A 13 17.90 27.45 -29.36
CA ASN A 13 17.50 27.78 -28.01
C ASN A 13 17.34 26.54 -27.15
N VAL A 14 18.38 25.70 -27.02
CA VAL A 14 18.53 24.83 -25.89
C VAL A 14 18.92 25.70 -24.69
N GLY A 15 17.96 26.27 -24.02
CA GLY A 15 18.15 27.05 -22.79
C GLY A 15 19.05 26.28 -21.84
N LYS A 16 20.11 26.92 -21.34
CA LYS A 16 20.99 26.34 -20.32
C LYS A 16 20.16 25.94 -19.14
N ILE A 17 19.82 24.64 -19.05
CA ILE A 17 19.09 24.05 -17.90
C ILE A 17 19.93 24.38 -16.67
N ARG A 18 19.40 25.22 -15.78
CA ARG A 18 20.08 25.66 -14.57
C ARG A 18 20.39 24.42 -13.72
N TRP A 19 21.54 24.35 -13.06
CA TRP A 19 22.03 23.17 -12.33
C TRP A 19 21.04 22.66 -11.26
N TRP A 20 20.21 23.54 -10.67
CA TRP A 20 19.13 23.16 -9.74
C TRP A 20 17.91 22.51 -10.41
N GLN A 21 17.81 22.55 -11.75
CA GLN A 21 16.82 21.81 -12.53
C GLN A 21 17.28 20.38 -12.87
N ARG A 22 18.50 20.00 -12.47
CA ARG A 22 19.14 18.69 -12.71
C ARG A 22 19.39 17.94 -11.40
N GLY A 23 18.51 17.95 -10.41
CA GLY A 23 18.74 17.27 -9.15
C GLY A 23 17.46 16.66 -8.57
N ILE A 24 17.60 16.17 -7.36
CA ILE A 24 16.47 15.64 -6.53
C ILE A 24 15.30 16.63 -6.52
N PHE A 25 15.59 17.95 -6.57
CA PHE A 25 14.58 19.01 -6.61
C PHE A 25 13.87 19.19 -7.98
N ALA A 26 14.22 18.43 -9.01
CA ALA A 26 13.48 18.44 -10.28
C ALA A 26 12.30 17.45 -10.26
N SER A 27 12.28 16.51 -9.32
CA SER A 27 11.23 15.50 -9.19
C SER A 27 10.18 15.90 -8.12
N GLN A 28 8.94 15.44 -8.29
CA GLN A 28 7.89 15.63 -7.28
C GLN A 28 8.32 15.04 -5.94
N THR A 29 8.92 13.87 -5.92
CA THR A 29 9.47 13.23 -4.72
C THR A 29 10.47 14.14 -3.98
N GLY A 30 11.28 14.92 -4.70
CA GLY A 30 12.23 15.87 -4.10
C GLY A 30 11.54 17.01 -3.34
N TYR A 31 10.45 17.55 -3.85
CA TYR A 31 9.68 18.57 -3.13
C TYR A 31 8.97 17.99 -1.90
N VAL A 32 8.49 16.74 -1.99
CA VAL A 32 7.88 16.05 -0.84
C VAL A 32 8.92 15.77 0.23
N LEU A 33 10.13 15.40 -0.14
CA LEU A 33 11.27 15.27 0.80
C LEU A 33 11.60 16.59 1.48
N LEU A 34 11.59 17.70 0.76
CA LEU A 34 11.80 19.03 1.36
C LEU A 34 10.66 19.39 2.32
N ALA A 35 9.41 19.14 1.92
CA ALA A 35 8.25 19.37 2.79
C ALA A 35 8.33 18.50 4.06
N LEU A 36 8.73 17.24 3.93
CA LEU A 36 8.99 16.35 5.07
C LEU A 36 10.09 16.89 5.99
N ALA A 37 11.21 17.34 5.42
CA ALA A 37 12.31 17.92 6.22
C ALA A 37 11.85 19.16 6.99
N VAL A 38 11.12 20.07 6.36
CA VAL A 38 10.52 21.24 7.01
C VAL A 38 9.56 20.82 8.12
N LEU A 39 8.70 19.83 7.86
CA LEU A 39 7.76 19.32 8.85
C LEU A 39 8.48 18.70 10.06
N LEU A 40 9.54 17.93 9.84
CA LEU A 40 10.35 17.35 10.92
C LEU A 40 10.99 18.44 11.80
N VAL A 41 11.46 19.53 11.19
CA VAL A 41 11.97 20.70 11.93
C VAL A 41 10.84 21.35 12.76
N ILE A 42 9.66 21.53 12.17
CA ILE A 42 8.49 22.07 12.91
C ILE A 42 8.15 21.15 14.09
N MET A 43 8.12 19.84 13.90
CA MET A 43 7.79 18.86 14.94
C MET A 43 8.84 18.85 16.07
N HIS A 44 10.12 19.09 15.75
CA HIS A 44 11.16 19.21 16.77
C HIS A 44 10.87 20.33 17.78
N PHE A 45 10.40 21.49 17.28
CA PHE A 45 10.06 22.63 18.14
C PHE A 45 8.65 22.54 18.74
N ALA A 46 7.74 21.83 18.09
CA ALA A 46 6.34 21.73 18.53
C ALA A 46 6.17 20.76 19.71
N SER A 47 6.99 19.69 19.80
CA SER A 47 6.87 18.69 20.85
C SER A 47 8.22 18.09 21.24
N PRO A 48 8.61 18.16 22.53
CA PRO A 48 9.85 17.53 23.01
C PRO A 48 9.81 16.01 22.93
N TYR A 49 8.62 15.43 22.81
CA TYR A 49 8.43 13.97 22.73
C TYR A 49 8.51 13.44 21.30
N PHE A 50 8.50 14.31 20.28
CA PHE A 50 8.43 13.86 18.89
C PHE A 50 9.60 12.92 18.53
N PHE A 51 10.84 13.29 18.87
CA PHE A 51 12.03 12.48 18.61
C PHE A 51 12.38 11.48 19.73
N SER A 52 11.47 11.25 20.70
CA SER A 52 11.69 10.17 21.66
C SER A 52 11.75 8.81 20.98
N GLN A 53 12.57 7.90 21.50
CA GLN A 53 12.74 6.56 20.93
C GLN A 53 11.40 5.83 20.75
N GLY A 54 10.53 5.86 21.76
CA GLY A 54 9.21 5.22 21.69
C GLY A 54 8.33 5.81 20.61
N ASN A 55 8.33 7.15 20.43
CA ASN A 55 7.55 7.80 19.39
C ASN A 55 8.11 7.48 18.00
N MET A 56 9.42 7.46 17.82
CA MET A 56 10.04 7.09 16.53
C MET A 56 9.74 5.63 16.14
N GLN A 57 9.75 4.72 17.12
CA GLN A 57 9.32 3.34 16.86
C GLN A 57 7.84 3.27 16.47
N ASN A 58 6.96 4.05 17.09
CA ASN A 58 5.55 4.13 16.72
C ASN A 58 5.36 4.71 15.31
N VAL A 59 6.04 5.80 14.99
CA VAL A 59 6.02 6.38 13.64
C VAL A 59 6.52 5.36 12.61
N ALA A 60 7.66 4.70 12.88
CA ALA A 60 8.22 3.68 11.98
C ALA A 60 7.24 2.53 11.73
N LYS A 61 6.58 2.05 12.78
CA LYS A 61 5.57 0.99 12.69
C LYS A 61 4.35 1.44 11.88
N ASN A 62 3.79 2.59 12.21
CA ASN A 62 2.54 3.06 11.62
C ASN A 62 2.68 3.40 10.14
N PHE A 63 3.75 4.11 9.72
CA PHE A 63 3.92 4.36 8.30
C PHE A 63 4.22 3.08 7.51
N SER A 64 4.88 2.09 8.13
CA SER A 64 5.15 0.81 7.50
C SER A 64 3.85 0.08 7.14
N PHE A 65 2.85 0.13 8.01
CA PHE A 65 1.54 -0.43 7.71
C PHE A 65 0.94 0.19 6.43
N ILE A 66 0.92 1.53 6.34
CA ILE A 66 0.35 2.20 5.16
C ILE A 66 1.22 1.91 3.93
N ALA A 67 2.54 1.94 4.08
CA ALA A 67 3.49 1.85 2.97
C ALA A 67 3.46 0.49 2.27
N ILE A 68 3.24 -0.63 2.99
CA ILE A 68 3.16 -1.96 2.39
C ILE A 68 2.07 -2.02 1.30
N ALA A 69 0.85 -1.57 1.61
CA ALA A 69 -0.21 -1.53 0.59
C ALA A 69 0.03 -0.43 -0.45
N THR A 70 0.60 0.72 -0.04
CA THR A 70 0.93 1.81 -0.97
C THR A 70 1.92 1.36 -2.05
N LEU A 71 2.89 0.52 -1.71
CA LEU A 71 3.79 -0.09 -2.69
C LEU A 71 3.00 -0.91 -3.73
N GLY A 72 2.04 -1.74 -3.29
CA GLY A 72 1.17 -2.50 -4.19
C GLY A 72 0.30 -1.62 -5.09
N VAL A 73 -0.39 -0.63 -4.49
CA VAL A 73 -1.25 0.32 -5.23
C VAL A 73 -0.45 1.14 -6.23
N THR A 74 0.82 1.43 -5.94
CA THR A 74 1.68 2.20 -6.86
C THR A 74 1.86 1.49 -8.20
N PHE A 75 1.91 0.14 -8.25
CA PHE A 75 1.92 -0.60 -9.52
C PHE A 75 0.65 -0.33 -10.34
N VAL A 76 -0.51 -0.34 -9.69
CA VAL A 76 -1.80 -0.06 -10.33
C VAL A 76 -1.85 1.37 -10.85
N ILE A 77 -1.41 2.35 -10.02
CA ILE A 77 -1.39 3.77 -10.42
C ILE A 77 -0.43 4.01 -11.59
N ILE A 78 0.75 3.39 -11.61
CA ILE A 78 1.69 3.53 -12.75
C ILE A 78 1.05 3.05 -14.05
N THR A 79 0.14 2.05 -14.03
CA THR A 79 -0.59 1.63 -15.24
C THR A 79 -1.81 2.49 -15.57
N GLY A 80 -2.06 3.58 -14.85
CA GLY A 80 -3.23 4.45 -15.03
C GLY A 80 -4.52 3.88 -14.41
N GLY A 81 -4.42 2.83 -13.58
CA GLY A 81 -5.52 2.24 -12.84
C GLY A 81 -5.70 2.83 -11.45
N ILE A 82 -6.81 2.46 -10.81
CA ILE A 82 -7.10 2.74 -9.39
C ILE A 82 -7.65 1.47 -8.77
N ASP A 83 -7.27 1.18 -7.52
CA ASP A 83 -7.84 0.07 -6.74
C ASP A 83 -8.41 0.59 -5.42
N LEU A 84 -9.73 0.64 -5.34
CA LEU A 84 -10.47 1.05 -4.14
C LEU A 84 -10.76 -0.13 -3.20
N SER A 85 -10.49 -1.37 -3.63
CA SER A 85 -10.79 -2.55 -2.80
C SER A 85 -9.75 -2.83 -1.71
N VAL A 86 -8.62 -2.10 -1.70
CA VAL A 86 -7.47 -2.30 -0.82
C VAL A 86 -7.88 -2.39 0.66
N GLY A 87 -8.65 -1.43 1.18
CA GLY A 87 -9.06 -1.41 2.58
C GLY A 87 -9.96 -2.59 2.97
N SER A 88 -10.90 -2.98 2.10
CA SER A 88 -11.74 -4.17 2.33
C SER A 88 -10.93 -5.46 2.24
N MET A 89 -9.95 -5.53 1.34
CA MET A 89 -9.07 -6.68 1.19
C MET A 89 -8.18 -6.88 2.42
N MET A 90 -7.62 -5.80 2.97
CA MET A 90 -6.87 -5.82 4.23
C MET A 90 -7.70 -6.47 5.35
N CYS A 91 -8.94 -5.99 5.53
CA CYS A 91 -9.85 -6.49 6.53
C CYS A 91 -10.18 -7.98 6.32
N PHE A 92 -10.53 -8.35 5.10
CA PHE A 92 -10.97 -9.70 4.79
C PHE A 92 -9.84 -10.73 4.91
N SER A 93 -8.64 -10.41 4.41
CA SER A 93 -7.46 -11.28 4.55
C SER A 93 -7.07 -11.49 6.01
N ALA A 94 -7.07 -10.43 6.82
CA ALA A 94 -6.82 -10.51 8.25
C ALA A 94 -7.86 -11.39 8.98
N MET A 95 -9.13 -11.20 8.63
CA MET A 95 -10.24 -11.95 9.20
C MET A 95 -10.16 -13.45 8.87
N ILE A 96 -9.94 -13.79 7.59
CA ILE A 96 -9.79 -15.19 7.17
C ILE A 96 -8.58 -15.83 7.85
N THR A 97 -7.43 -15.12 7.90
CA THR A 97 -6.25 -15.63 8.63
C THR A 97 -6.59 -15.94 10.09
N SER A 98 -7.21 -15.00 10.80
CA SER A 98 -7.56 -15.18 12.21
C SER A 98 -8.58 -16.29 12.43
N MET A 99 -9.61 -16.39 11.58
CA MET A 99 -10.65 -17.42 11.67
C MET A 99 -10.08 -18.81 11.40
N VAL A 100 -9.30 -18.98 10.32
CA VAL A 100 -8.67 -20.25 9.97
C VAL A 100 -7.71 -20.69 11.08
N MET A 101 -6.94 -19.76 11.65
CA MET A 101 -6.05 -20.05 12.76
C MET A 101 -6.80 -20.57 13.98
N THR A 102 -7.90 -19.94 14.35
CA THR A 102 -8.72 -20.36 15.49
C THR A 102 -9.42 -21.70 15.23
N GLU A 103 -9.99 -21.89 14.04
CA GLU A 103 -10.69 -23.12 13.67
C GLU A 103 -9.76 -24.34 13.64
N LEU A 104 -8.57 -24.19 13.02
CA LEU A 104 -7.57 -25.26 12.98
C LEU A 104 -6.92 -25.55 14.34
N SER A 105 -7.06 -24.65 15.30
CA SER A 105 -6.61 -24.80 16.68
C SER A 105 -7.68 -25.39 17.61
N ALA A 106 -8.89 -25.62 17.13
CA ALA A 106 -9.98 -26.15 17.94
C ALA A 106 -9.71 -27.59 18.39
N PRO A 107 -10.12 -27.99 19.62
CA PRO A 107 -10.07 -29.37 20.04
C PRO A 107 -10.79 -30.30 19.06
N GLY A 108 -10.11 -31.37 18.61
CA GLY A 108 -10.61 -32.28 17.59
C GLY A 108 -10.10 -32.00 16.16
N SER A 109 -9.40 -30.90 15.94
CA SER A 109 -8.66 -30.68 14.69
C SER A 109 -7.52 -31.72 14.56
N PRO A 110 -7.25 -32.27 13.35
CA PRO A 110 -6.15 -33.21 13.13
C PRO A 110 -4.75 -32.58 13.29
N LEU A 111 -4.69 -31.25 13.40
CA LEU A 111 -3.44 -30.49 13.54
C LEU A 111 -3.02 -30.25 14.99
N VAL A 112 -3.85 -30.63 15.96
CA VAL A 112 -3.60 -30.40 17.37
C VAL A 112 -3.83 -31.66 18.20
N HIS A 113 -3.24 -31.69 19.41
CA HIS A 113 -3.51 -32.66 20.45
C HIS A 113 -3.64 -32.00 21.81
N MET A 114 -4.29 -32.68 22.73
CA MET A 114 -4.40 -32.21 24.11
C MET A 114 -3.13 -32.56 24.87
N ALA A 115 -2.60 -31.63 25.64
CA ALA A 115 -1.51 -31.90 26.56
C ALA A 115 -1.93 -32.84 27.70
N ALA A 116 -0.96 -33.34 28.47
CA ALA A 116 -1.23 -34.26 29.59
C ALA A 116 -2.13 -33.62 30.69
N ASP A 117 -2.23 -32.30 30.75
CA ASP A 117 -3.10 -31.59 31.68
C ASP A 117 -4.61 -31.64 31.31
N GLY A 118 -4.92 -32.17 30.12
CA GLY A 118 -6.28 -32.24 29.57
C GLY A 118 -6.95 -30.90 29.30
N LYS A 119 -6.17 -29.79 29.32
CA LYS A 119 -6.67 -28.41 29.12
C LYS A 119 -5.94 -27.67 28.03
N THR A 120 -4.64 -27.86 27.91
CA THR A 120 -3.80 -27.15 26.94
C THR A 120 -3.84 -27.83 25.57
N VAL A 121 -4.10 -27.08 24.53
CA VAL A 121 -4.06 -27.54 23.14
C VAL A 121 -2.67 -27.25 22.57
N LEU A 122 -2.01 -28.25 22.02
CA LEU A 122 -0.69 -28.16 21.42
C LEU A 122 -0.75 -28.46 19.91
N ALA A 123 0.01 -27.73 19.11
CA ALA A 123 0.16 -28.02 17.69
C ALA A 123 0.99 -29.29 17.48
N ASN A 124 0.54 -30.18 16.58
CA ASN A 124 1.29 -31.36 16.18
C ASN A 124 2.59 -31.00 15.46
N VAL A 125 2.56 -29.91 14.67
CA VAL A 125 3.73 -29.32 14.00
C VAL A 125 3.71 -27.82 14.27
N PRO A 126 4.64 -27.30 15.08
CA PRO A 126 4.71 -25.88 15.40
C PRO A 126 4.83 -25.02 14.14
N GLY A 127 4.05 -23.94 14.06
CA GLY A 127 4.02 -23.01 12.93
C GLY A 127 3.21 -23.47 11.72
N LEU A 128 2.73 -24.72 11.67
CA LEU A 128 1.97 -25.21 10.50
C LEU A 128 0.59 -24.57 10.41
N ILE A 129 -0.11 -24.42 11.54
CA ILE A 129 -1.41 -23.76 11.60
C ILE A 129 -1.27 -22.30 11.16
N LEU A 130 -0.24 -21.62 11.64
CA LEU A 130 0.08 -20.26 11.23
C LEU A 130 0.32 -20.14 9.73
N LEU A 131 1.14 -21.04 9.16
CA LEU A 131 1.44 -21.04 7.73
C LEU A 131 0.16 -21.21 6.89
N ILE A 132 -0.67 -22.21 7.22
CA ILE A 132 -1.94 -22.46 6.52
C ILE A 132 -2.87 -21.24 6.63
N SER A 133 -2.94 -20.62 7.80
CA SER A 133 -3.78 -19.45 8.05
C SER A 133 -3.35 -18.23 7.24
N ILE A 134 -2.04 -17.95 7.18
CA ILE A 134 -1.49 -16.87 6.34
C ILE A 134 -1.75 -17.15 4.85
N LEU A 135 -1.52 -18.39 4.40
CA LEU A 135 -1.78 -18.77 3.01
C LEU A 135 -3.27 -18.67 2.65
N ALA A 136 -4.18 -19.00 3.58
CA ALA A 136 -5.62 -18.80 3.37
C ALA A 136 -5.98 -17.31 3.21
N GLY A 137 -5.45 -16.43 4.11
CA GLY A 137 -5.65 -15.00 4.02
C GLY A 137 -5.06 -14.36 2.76
N LEU A 138 -3.87 -14.78 2.33
CA LEU A 138 -3.28 -14.35 1.06
C LEU A 138 -3.98 -14.98 -0.16
N GLY A 139 -4.54 -16.19 0.00
CA GLY A 139 -5.31 -16.86 -1.04
C GLY A 139 -6.57 -16.10 -1.43
N VAL A 140 -7.31 -15.57 -0.47
CA VAL A 140 -8.48 -14.73 -0.77
C VAL A 140 -8.08 -13.42 -1.41
N ALA A 141 -6.94 -12.83 -1.02
CA ALA A 141 -6.40 -11.64 -1.68
C ALA A 141 -6.01 -11.94 -3.14
N LEU A 142 -5.36 -13.06 -3.40
CA LEU A 142 -5.01 -13.51 -4.74
C LEU A 142 -6.26 -13.66 -5.62
N ILE A 143 -7.29 -14.33 -5.12
CA ILE A 143 -8.55 -14.54 -5.86
C ILE A 143 -9.20 -13.20 -6.22
N ALA A 144 -9.27 -12.27 -5.28
CA ALA A 144 -9.85 -10.96 -5.54
C ALA A 144 -9.01 -10.12 -6.50
N GLY A 145 -7.68 -10.16 -6.39
CA GLY A 145 -6.78 -9.50 -7.34
C GLY A 145 -6.91 -10.05 -8.75
N LEU A 146 -7.00 -11.38 -8.89
CA LEU A 146 -7.27 -12.04 -10.17
C LEU A 146 -8.62 -11.62 -10.74
N PHE A 147 -9.66 -11.55 -9.92
CA PHE A 147 -11.00 -11.13 -10.35
C PHE A 147 -11.01 -9.67 -10.82
N ASN A 148 -10.41 -8.74 -10.05
CA ASN A 148 -10.28 -7.35 -10.45
C ASN A 148 -9.51 -7.23 -11.78
N GLY A 149 -8.36 -7.90 -11.87
CA GLY A 149 -7.53 -7.91 -13.07
C GLY A 149 -8.27 -8.47 -14.28
N PHE A 150 -9.01 -9.56 -14.11
CA PHE A 150 -9.82 -10.16 -15.17
C PHE A 150 -10.94 -9.22 -15.65
N CYS A 151 -11.71 -8.65 -14.73
CA CYS A 151 -12.80 -7.73 -15.09
C CYS A 151 -12.27 -6.49 -15.83
N ILE A 152 -11.13 -5.97 -15.42
CA ILE A 152 -10.56 -4.76 -16.02
C ILE A 152 -9.84 -5.06 -17.33
N ALA A 153 -9.02 -6.10 -17.37
CA ALA A 153 -8.16 -6.38 -18.51
C ALA A 153 -8.84 -7.18 -19.62
N VAL A 154 -9.76 -8.10 -19.28
CA VAL A 154 -10.41 -8.99 -20.25
C VAL A 154 -11.80 -8.48 -20.61
N LEU A 155 -12.62 -8.09 -19.60
CA LEU A 155 -13.97 -7.60 -19.85
C LEU A 155 -14.00 -6.09 -20.19
N GLY A 156 -12.87 -5.37 -20.08
CA GLY A 156 -12.78 -3.95 -20.41
C GLY A 156 -13.54 -3.03 -19.47
N LEU A 157 -13.86 -3.49 -18.25
CA LEU A 157 -14.57 -2.66 -17.27
C LEU A 157 -13.67 -1.55 -16.71
N SER A 158 -14.29 -0.41 -16.36
CA SER A 158 -13.57 0.68 -15.71
C SER A 158 -12.92 0.22 -14.39
N PRO A 159 -11.63 0.50 -14.16
CA PRO A 159 -10.95 0.20 -12.90
C PRO A 159 -11.70 0.75 -11.68
N PHE A 160 -12.16 1.99 -11.75
CA PHE A 160 -12.91 2.64 -10.67
C PHE A 160 -14.19 1.86 -10.30
N VAL A 161 -15.02 1.51 -11.29
CA VAL A 161 -16.29 0.81 -11.05
C VAL A 161 -16.05 -0.60 -10.53
N THR A 162 -15.11 -1.32 -11.14
CA THR A 162 -14.77 -2.70 -10.75
C THR A 162 -14.28 -2.77 -9.32
N THR A 163 -13.31 -1.93 -8.96
CA THR A 163 -12.71 -1.98 -7.62
C THR A 163 -13.63 -1.39 -6.54
N LEU A 164 -14.52 -0.44 -6.88
CA LEU A 164 -15.58 0.01 -6.00
C LEU A 164 -16.60 -1.12 -5.73
N GLY A 165 -16.99 -1.86 -6.76
CA GLY A 165 -17.82 -3.05 -6.62
C GLY A 165 -17.15 -4.12 -5.75
N MET A 166 -15.85 -4.39 -5.98
CA MET A 166 -15.06 -5.33 -5.19
C MET A 166 -14.90 -4.88 -3.74
N LEU A 167 -14.71 -3.58 -3.47
CA LEU A 167 -14.73 -3.03 -2.12
C LEU A 167 -16.00 -3.46 -1.37
N SER A 168 -17.16 -3.30 -2.02
CA SER A 168 -18.46 -3.63 -1.42
C SER A 168 -18.64 -5.15 -1.26
N ILE A 169 -18.25 -5.94 -2.26
CA ILE A 169 -18.34 -7.41 -2.23
C ILE A 169 -17.47 -7.96 -1.08
N VAL A 170 -16.20 -7.60 -1.05
CA VAL A 170 -15.25 -8.12 -0.06
C VAL A 170 -15.61 -7.66 1.36
N ARG A 171 -16.05 -6.41 1.52
CA ARG A 171 -16.53 -5.90 2.81
C ARG A 171 -17.77 -6.66 3.26
N GLY A 172 -18.72 -6.89 2.36
CA GLY A 172 -19.93 -7.66 2.63
C GLY A 172 -19.64 -9.12 3.00
N LEU A 173 -18.75 -9.79 2.26
CA LEU A 173 -18.28 -11.13 2.59
C LEU A 173 -17.62 -11.18 3.97
N GLY A 174 -16.81 -10.18 4.33
CA GLY A 174 -16.24 -10.07 5.66
C GLY A 174 -17.31 -10.06 6.75
N TYR A 175 -18.35 -9.26 6.60
CA TYR A 175 -19.49 -9.25 7.55
C TYR A 175 -20.26 -10.57 7.59
N VAL A 176 -20.45 -11.21 6.43
CA VAL A 176 -21.17 -12.50 6.35
C VAL A 176 -20.41 -13.59 7.11
N VAL A 177 -19.10 -13.80 6.81
CA VAL A 177 -18.33 -14.87 7.43
C VAL A 177 -18.10 -14.67 8.91
N SER A 178 -18.02 -13.41 9.37
CA SER A 178 -17.81 -13.07 10.78
C SER A 178 -19.10 -12.85 11.58
N ASN A 179 -20.27 -12.91 10.94
CA ASN A 179 -21.54 -12.48 11.52
C ASN A 179 -21.45 -11.06 12.13
N GLY A 180 -20.72 -10.16 11.47
CA GLY A 180 -20.49 -8.78 11.91
C GLY A 180 -19.57 -8.64 13.13
N ARG A 181 -18.94 -9.72 13.59
CA ARG A 181 -18.03 -9.72 14.75
C ARG A 181 -16.56 -9.60 14.31
N GLY A 182 -15.71 -9.19 15.25
CA GLY A 182 -14.27 -9.30 15.06
C GLY A 182 -13.78 -10.74 15.23
N SER A 183 -12.70 -11.10 14.56
CA SER A 183 -12.00 -12.37 14.75
C SER A 183 -10.69 -12.13 15.51
N PHE A 184 -10.27 -13.12 16.28
CA PHE A 184 -9.04 -13.04 17.09
C PHE A 184 -8.12 -14.19 16.68
N PRO A 185 -6.86 -13.89 16.31
CA PRO A 185 -5.89 -14.94 16.06
C PRO A 185 -5.58 -15.65 17.38
N GLY A 186 -5.86 -16.96 17.45
CA GLY A 186 -5.72 -17.75 18.66
C GLY A 186 -5.16 -19.14 18.38
N GLY A 187 -4.92 -19.90 19.46
CA GLY A 187 -4.41 -21.26 19.39
C GLY A 187 -2.91 -21.39 19.67
N PRO A 188 -2.35 -22.62 19.52
CA PRO A 188 -0.96 -22.93 19.92
C PRO A 188 0.11 -22.16 19.14
N ASP A 189 -0.19 -21.68 17.94
CA ASP A 189 0.74 -20.91 17.12
C ASP A 189 0.56 -19.39 17.28
N ALA A 190 -0.29 -18.91 18.21
CA ALA A 190 -0.56 -17.49 18.39
C ALA A 190 0.70 -16.66 18.72
N ASP A 191 1.59 -17.21 19.55
CA ASP A 191 2.84 -16.53 19.92
C ASP A 191 3.74 -16.31 18.70
N TYR A 192 3.81 -17.28 17.79
CA TYR A 192 4.56 -17.13 16.53
C TYR A 192 3.93 -16.05 15.65
N PHE A 193 2.59 -16.00 15.58
CA PHE A 193 1.87 -14.97 14.82
C PHE A 193 2.17 -13.57 15.36
N TYR A 194 2.08 -13.38 16.68
CA TYR A 194 2.37 -12.10 17.30
C TYR A 194 3.84 -11.70 17.20
N ALA A 195 4.76 -12.68 17.33
CA ALA A 195 6.18 -12.43 17.13
C ALA A 195 6.50 -11.94 15.71
N LEU A 196 5.88 -12.53 14.68
CA LEU A 196 6.03 -12.13 13.28
C LEU A 196 5.40 -10.78 12.97
N THR A 197 4.24 -10.46 13.54
CA THR A 197 3.45 -9.30 13.13
C THR A 197 3.69 -8.06 13.98
N SER A 198 3.97 -8.26 15.29
CA SER A 198 4.12 -7.17 16.28
C SER A 198 5.49 -7.14 16.94
N GLY A 199 6.31 -8.18 16.76
CA GLY A 199 7.64 -8.28 17.33
C GLY A 199 8.60 -7.22 16.83
N ASP A 200 9.75 -7.15 17.46
CA ASP A 200 10.88 -6.38 16.99
C ASP A 200 12.15 -7.25 16.83
N VAL A 201 13.04 -6.81 15.97
CA VAL A 201 14.36 -7.41 15.79
C VAL A 201 15.39 -6.33 16.04
N LEU A 202 16.16 -6.45 17.12
CA LEU A 202 17.15 -5.44 17.54
C LEU A 202 16.57 -4.04 17.73
N GLY A 203 15.32 -3.94 18.21
CA GLY A 203 14.63 -2.67 18.42
C GLY A 203 14.01 -2.07 17.14
N VAL A 204 14.04 -2.80 16.01
CA VAL A 204 13.39 -2.41 14.76
C VAL A 204 12.08 -3.19 14.62
N PRO A 205 10.93 -2.51 14.47
CA PRO A 205 9.64 -3.19 14.32
C PRO A 205 9.59 -4.12 13.11
N ALA A 206 9.07 -5.34 13.26
CA ALA A 206 8.94 -6.30 12.16
C ALA A 206 8.22 -5.73 10.92
N PRO A 207 7.13 -4.95 11.02
CA PRO A 207 6.51 -4.32 9.86
C PRO A 207 7.45 -3.42 9.05
N PHE A 208 8.38 -2.73 9.71
CA PHE A 208 9.38 -1.91 9.02
C PHE A 208 10.38 -2.76 8.21
N ILE A 209 10.77 -3.91 8.76
CA ILE A 209 11.66 -4.84 8.04
C ILE A 209 10.96 -5.37 6.78
N TYR A 210 9.69 -5.77 6.88
CA TYR A 210 8.90 -6.21 5.72
C TYR A 210 8.75 -5.11 4.68
N LEU A 211 8.50 -3.87 5.13
CA LEU A 211 8.45 -2.72 4.23
C LEU A 211 9.76 -2.56 3.45
N VAL A 212 10.91 -2.62 4.12
CA VAL A 212 12.22 -2.47 3.45
C VAL A 212 12.42 -3.58 2.43
N ILE A 213 12.13 -4.83 2.77
CA ILE A 213 12.25 -5.96 1.84
C ILE A 213 11.33 -5.76 0.62
N LEU A 214 10.07 -5.39 0.84
CA LEU A 214 9.11 -5.15 -0.25
C LEU A 214 9.50 -3.95 -1.11
N ALA A 215 9.99 -2.87 -0.51
CA ALA A 215 10.43 -1.69 -1.23
C ALA A 215 11.65 -1.98 -2.12
N LEU A 216 12.63 -2.74 -1.63
CA LEU A 216 13.77 -3.20 -2.41
C LEU A 216 13.32 -4.13 -3.55
N THR A 217 12.43 -5.08 -3.26
CA THR A 217 11.86 -5.98 -4.27
C THR A 217 11.13 -5.17 -5.34
N MET A 218 10.27 -4.23 -4.96
CA MET A 218 9.56 -3.36 -5.91
C MET A 218 10.55 -2.53 -6.74
N ALA A 219 11.60 -1.99 -6.12
CA ALA A 219 12.63 -1.22 -6.84
C ALA A 219 13.32 -2.08 -7.90
N VAL A 220 13.71 -3.30 -7.56
CA VAL A 220 14.30 -4.25 -8.51
C VAL A 220 13.30 -4.61 -9.62
N VAL A 221 12.06 -4.94 -9.26
CA VAL A 221 11.04 -5.32 -10.23
C VAL A 221 10.75 -4.19 -11.21
N LEU A 222 10.54 -2.96 -10.73
CA LEU A 222 10.22 -1.82 -11.60
C LEU A 222 11.39 -1.37 -12.48
N HIS A 223 12.61 -1.36 -11.96
CA HIS A 223 13.73 -0.75 -12.68
C HIS A 223 14.62 -1.75 -13.43
N HIS A 224 14.62 -3.03 -13.04
CA HIS A 224 15.56 -4.03 -13.57
C HIS A 224 14.89 -5.19 -14.31
N THR A 225 13.54 -5.31 -14.33
CA THR A 225 12.85 -6.40 -15.02
C THR A 225 12.11 -5.96 -16.28
N SER A 226 11.77 -6.91 -17.16
CA SER A 226 10.89 -6.67 -18.30
C SER A 226 9.49 -6.28 -17.86
N PHE A 227 8.99 -6.88 -16.78
CA PHE A 227 7.68 -6.56 -16.21
C PHE A 227 7.58 -5.07 -15.83
N GLY A 228 8.60 -4.52 -15.13
CA GLY A 228 8.61 -3.09 -14.78
C GLY A 228 8.59 -2.19 -16.01
N ARG A 229 9.36 -2.52 -17.06
CA ARG A 229 9.32 -1.77 -18.33
C ARG A 229 7.94 -1.81 -18.98
N HIS A 230 7.26 -2.97 -18.96
CA HIS A 230 5.89 -3.11 -19.46
C HIS A 230 4.89 -2.28 -18.64
N VAL A 231 5.03 -2.24 -17.31
CA VAL A 231 4.18 -1.42 -16.42
C VAL A 231 4.29 0.06 -16.77
N PHE A 232 5.50 0.59 -16.95
CA PHE A 232 5.70 2.00 -17.34
C PHE A 232 5.23 2.28 -18.78
N ALA A 233 5.49 1.37 -19.72
CA ALA A 233 5.05 1.53 -21.11
C ALA A 233 3.53 1.57 -21.22
N LEU A 234 2.85 0.67 -20.52
CA LEU A 234 1.39 0.62 -20.43
C LEU A 234 0.81 1.94 -19.90
N GLY A 235 1.37 2.44 -18.79
CA GLY A 235 0.92 3.69 -18.19
C GLY A 235 1.24 4.93 -19.01
N GLY A 236 2.27 4.88 -19.86
CA GLY A 236 2.60 5.97 -20.79
C GLY A 236 1.61 6.06 -21.95
N ASN A 237 1.35 4.96 -22.62
CA ASN A 237 0.33 4.85 -23.68
C ASN A 237 -0.03 3.39 -23.93
N GLU A 238 -1.20 2.98 -23.46
CA GLU A 238 -1.69 1.60 -23.57
C GLU A 238 -1.77 1.09 -25.01
N LYS A 239 -2.30 1.92 -25.93
CA LYS A 239 -2.44 1.53 -27.34
C LYS A 239 -1.08 1.36 -28.02
N ALA A 240 -0.11 2.25 -27.74
CA ALA A 240 1.23 2.11 -28.27
C ALA A 240 1.93 0.88 -27.68
N ALA A 241 1.77 0.60 -26.40
CA ALA A 241 2.30 -0.60 -25.75
C ALA A 241 1.76 -1.88 -26.39
N GLU A 242 0.47 -1.95 -26.67
CA GLU A 242 -0.17 -3.08 -27.35
C GLU A 242 0.40 -3.28 -28.77
N LEU A 243 0.55 -2.20 -29.55
CA LEU A 243 1.12 -2.24 -30.91
C LEU A 243 2.59 -2.70 -30.93
N THR A 244 3.32 -2.53 -29.85
CA THR A 244 4.71 -3.02 -29.70
C THR A 244 4.79 -4.45 -29.20
N GLY A 245 3.64 -5.16 -29.03
CA GLY A 245 3.59 -6.56 -28.63
C GLY A 245 3.68 -6.79 -27.11
N ILE A 246 3.51 -5.75 -26.29
CA ILE A 246 3.44 -5.90 -24.82
C ILE A 246 2.14 -6.64 -24.47
N PRO A 247 2.18 -7.70 -23.62
CA PRO A 247 0.99 -8.45 -23.23
C PRO A 247 0.15 -7.67 -22.19
N VAL A 248 -0.57 -6.63 -22.67
CA VAL A 248 -1.32 -5.66 -21.83
C VAL A 248 -2.25 -6.34 -20.83
N VAL A 249 -3.03 -7.34 -21.29
CA VAL A 249 -3.96 -8.09 -20.44
C VAL A 249 -3.25 -8.73 -19.25
N ARG A 250 -2.14 -9.43 -19.53
CA ARG A 250 -1.36 -10.10 -18.50
C ARG A 250 -0.77 -9.10 -17.50
N VAL A 251 -0.17 -8.02 -17.97
CA VAL A 251 0.43 -7.00 -17.11
C VAL A 251 -0.63 -6.36 -16.20
N LYS A 252 -1.82 -6.05 -16.73
CA LYS A 252 -2.94 -5.54 -15.90
C LYS A 252 -3.34 -6.53 -14.82
N ILE A 253 -3.52 -7.79 -15.14
CA ILE A 253 -3.88 -8.81 -14.13
C ILE A 253 -2.79 -8.90 -13.06
N GLU A 254 -1.51 -8.97 -13.44
CA GLU A 254 -0.38 -9.08 -12.52
C GLU A 254 -0.31 -7.89 -11.55
N VAL A 255 -0.54 -6.65 -12.00
CA VAL A 255 -0.50 -5.47 -11.10
C VAL A 255 -1.66 -5.45 -10.09
N TYR A 256 -2.87 -5.89 -10.46
CA TYR A 256 -3.98 -6.00 -9.53
C TYR A 256 -3.77 -7.14 -8.52
N VAL A 257 -3.15 -8.24 -8.93
CA VAL A 257 -2.75 -9.33 -8.03
C VAL A 257 -1.70 -8.85 -7.02
N ILE A 258 -0.66 -8.15 -7.47
CA ILE A 258 0.38 -7.59 -6.59
C ILE A 258 -0.25 -6.61 -5.58
N CYS A 259 -1.16 -5.76 -6.03
CA CYS A 259 -1.88 -4.81 -5.19
C CYS A 259 -2.69 -5.53 -4.10
N ALA A 260 -3.49 -6.51 -4.47
CA ALA A 260 -4.34 -7.26 -3.55
C ALA A 260 -3.51 -8.08 -2.55
N LEU A 261 -2.42 -8.72 -2.98
CA LEU A 261 -1.50 -9.45 -2.09
C LEU A 261 -0.81 -8.52 -1.08
N ALA A 262 -0.36 -7.34 -1.52
CA ALA A 262 0.21 -6.34 -0.62
C ALA A 262 -0.81 -5.83 0.41
N ALA A 263 -2.06 -5.61 0.00
CA ALA A 263 -3.15 -5.25 0.88
C ALA A 263 -3.47 -6.37 1.88
N GLY A 264 -3.57 -7.62 1.41
CA GLY A 264 -3.79 -8.79 2.25
C GLY A 264 -2.69 -8.97 3.29
N LEU A 265 -1.43 -8.89 2.87
CA LEU A 265 -0.27 -8.97 3.77
C LEU A 265 -0.30 -7.87 4.84
N GLN A 266 -0.58 -6.63 4.44
CA GLN A 266 -0.71 -5.52 5.39
C GLN A 266 -1.83 -5.78 6.40
N GLY A 267 -2.99 -6.26 5.95
CA GLY A 267 -4.11 -6.59 6.82
C GLY A 267 -3.74 -7.65 7.87
N ILE A 268 -3.05 -8.71 7.46
CA ILE A 268 -2.55 -9.76 8.35
C ILE A 268 -1.59 -9.18 9.40
N ILE A 269 -0.65 -8.33 8.99
CA ILE A 269 0.31 -7.71 9.91
C ILE A 269 -0.40 -6.79 10.91
N ILE A 270 -1.34 -5.95 10.46
CA ILE A 270 -2.10 -5.06 11.34
C ILE A 270 -2.96 -5.87 12.34
N SER A 271 -3.56 -6.97 11.92
CA SER A 271 -4.39 -7.78 12.83
C SER A 271 -3.59 -8.39 13.98
N GLY A 272 -2.34 -8.76 13.74
CA GLY A 272 -1.46 -9.20 14.80
C GLY A 272 -1.04 -8.07 15.74
N TRP A 273 -0.81 -6.87 15.22
CA TRP A 273 -0.53 -5.70 16.06
C TRP A 273 -1.74 -5.28 16.91
N LEU A 274 -2.96 -5.35 16.35
CA LEU A 274 -4.20 -5.08 17.07
C LEU A 274 -4.61 -6.23 18.01
N GLY A 275 -4.03 -7.42 17.86
CA GLY A 275 -4.49 -8.64 18.51
C GLY A 275 -5.86 -9.10 18.04
N SER A 276 -6.39 -8.54 16.96
CA SER A 276 -7.72 -8.84 16.43
C SER A 276 -7.89 -8.35 15.00
N ALA A 277 -8.88 -8.90 14.29
CA ALA A 277 -9.34 -8.43 12.99
C ALA A 277 -10.81 -7.96 13.11
N PRO A 278 -11.07 -6.71 13.54
CA PRO A 278 -12.42 -6.15 13.61
C PRO A 278 -13.08 -6.12 12.23
N ALA A 279 -14.39 -6.38 12.16
CA ALA A 279 -15.11 -6.45 10.90
C ALA A 279 -15.13 -5.11 10.10
N ASN A 280 -14.93 -3.99 10.78
CA ASN A 280 -14.78 -2.65 10.18
C ASN A 280 -13.31 -2.20 10.02
N MET A 281 -12.34 -3.09 10.21
CA MET A 281 -10.92 -2.78 10.07
C MET A 281 -10.63 -2.15 8.70
N ALA A 282 -9.68 -1.22 8.69
CA ALA A 282 -9.20 -0.55 7.48
C ALA A 282 -10.29 0.16 6.63
N THR A 283 -11.38 0.61 7.26
CA THR A 283 -12.39 1.44 6.58
C THR A 283 -11.76 2.77 6.17
N SER A 284 -11.93 3.16 4.90
CA SER A 284 -11.34 4.35 4.28
C SER A 284 -9.80 4.33 4.16
N TYR A 285 -9.16 3.20 4.39
CA TYR A 285 -7.69 3.06 4.27
C TYR A 285 -7.23 3.18 2.81
N GLU A 286 -8.07 2.78 1.85
CA GLU A 286 -7.84 2.94 0.42
C GLU A 286 -7.52 4.39 0.05
N LEU A 287 -8.20 5.36 0.67
CA LEU A 287 -7.95 6.79 0.43
C LEU A 287 -6.55 7.20 0.92
N ASN A 288 -6.14 6.75 2.11
CA ASN A 288 -4.82 7.05 2.67
C ASN A 288 -3.69 6.45 1.82
N VAL A 289 -3.88 5.22 1.35
CA VAL A 289 -2.90 4.48 0.52
C VAL A 289 -2.71 5.17 -0.84
N ILE A 290 -3.82 5.51 -1.52
CA ILE A 290 -3.79 6.23 -2.79
C ILE A 290 -3.20 7.63 -2.61
N ALA A 291 -3.62 8.35 -1.56
CA ALA A 291 -3.10 9.67 -1.25
C ALA A 291 -1.58 9.65 -1.01
N ALA A 292 -1.08 8.68 -0.24
CA ALA A 292 0.36 8.52 0.01
C ALA A 292 1.13 8.30 -1.31
N ALA A 293 0.63 7.44 -2.20
CA ALA A 293 1.25 7.20 -3.50
C ALA A 293 1.29 8.47 -4.36
N VAL A 294 0.17 9.21 -4.44
CA VAL A 294 0.05 10.44 -5.25
C VAL A 294 0.91 11.57 -4.67
N ILE A 295 0.85 11.80 -3.37
CA ILE A 295 1.72 12.77 -2.68
C ILE A 295 3.19 12.43 -2.93
N GLY A 296 3.56 11.15 -2.88
CA GLY A 296 4.89 10.66 -3.16
C GLY A 296 5.35 10.81 -4.61
N GLY A 297 4.45 11.18 -5.53
CA GLY A 297 4.76 11.48 -6.93
C GLY A 297 4.29 10.45 -7.94
N ALA A 298 3.40 9.52 -7.56
CA ALA A 298 2.73 8.67 -8.53
C ALA A 298 1.65 9.45 -9.27
N ASN A 299 1.63 9.36 -10.60
CA ASN A 299 0.68 10.08 -11.44
C ASN A 299 -0.56 9.22 -11.71
N LEU A 300 -1.74 9.70 -11.34
CA LEU A 300 -3.01 9.00 -11.59
C LEU A 300 -3.33 8.81 -13.09
N ALA A 301 -2.72 9.63 -13.96
CA ALA A 301 -2.82 9.43 -15.41
C ALA A 301 -1.91 8.29 -15.93
N GLY A 302 -1.07 7.70 -15.07
CA GLY A 302 -0.13 6.63 -15.40
C GLY A 302 1.27 7.12 -15.77
N GLY A 303 2.16 6.16 -16.00
CA GLY A 303 3.52 6.35 -16.52
C GLY A 303 4.56 6.86 -15.52
N ILE A 304 4.16 7.31 -14.33
CA ILE A 304 5.07 7.86 -13.31
C ILE A 304 4.73 7.29 -11.94
N GLY A 305 5.75 6.88 -11.20
CA GLY A 305 5.63 6.36 -9.83
C GLY A 305 6.85 5.53 -9.44
N GLY A 306 6.95 5.20 -8.16
CA GLY A 306 8.05 4.35 -7.68
C GLY A 306 8.07 4.17 -6.17
N PRO A 307 8.87 3.21 -5.67
CA PRO A 307 8.85 2.81 -4.27
C PRO A 307 9.32 3.93 -3.33
N LEU A 308 10.34 4.68 -3.74
CA LEU A 308 10.87 5.78 -2.92
C LEU A 308 9.79 6.84 -2.68
N GLY A 309 9.10 7.26 -3.77
CA GLY A 309 8.01 8.22 -3.68
C GLY A 309 6.89 7.71 -2.77
N ALA A 310 6.44 6.47 -2.97
CA ALA A 310 5.41 5.84 -2.15
C ALA A 310 5.74 5.88 -0.65
N ILE A 311 6.98 5.51 -0.27
CA ILE A 311 7.44 5.52 1.13
C ILE A 311 7.47 6.95 1.67
N VAL A 312 8.04 7.91 0.94
CA VAL A 312 8.13 9.32 1.38
C VAL A 312 6.74 9.91 1.60
N GLY A 313 5.78 9.59 0.72
CA GLY A 313 4.39 9.99 0.89
C GLY A 313 3.75 9.41 2.15
N CYS A 314 4.00 8.13 2.45
CA CYS A 314 3.53 7.48 3.68
C CYS A 314 4.15 8.10 4.94
N VAL A 315 5.46 8.35 4.92
CA VAL A 315 6.15 8.99 6.06
C VAL A 315 5.59 10.39 6.29
N LEU A 316 5.37 11.18 5.23
CA LEU A 316 4.80 12.53 5.37
C LEU A 316 3.41 12.49 6.03
N LEU A 317 2.51 11.63 5.54
CA LEU A 317 1.17 11.48 6.13
C LEU A 317 1.23 11.03 7.58
N GLU A 318 2.10 10.07 7.91
CA GLU A 318 2.23 9.59 9.29
C GLU A 318 2.84 10.63 10.22
N VAL A 319 3.84 11.40 9.78
CA VAL A 319 4.42 12.49 10.58
C VAL A 319 3.36 13.55 10.88
N ILE A 320 2.53 13.91 9.91
CA ILE A 320 1.40 14.83 10.13
C ILE A 320 0.44 14.24 11.18
N ARG A 321 0.02 12.98 10.98
CA ARG A 321 -0.89 12.29 11.90
C ARG A 321 -0.32 12.20 13.31
N ASN A 322 0.94 11.81 13.44
CA ASN A 322 1.64 11.72 14.72
C ASN A 322 1.73 13.10 15.40
N GLY A 323 2.04 14.15 14.63
CA GLY A 323 2.06 15.53 15.14
C GLY A 323 0.70 15.96 15.70
N LEU A 324 -0.40 15.62 15.00
CA LEU A 324 -1.76 15.91 15.49
C LEU A 324 -2.09 15.15 16.76
N VAL A 325 -1.63 13.90 16.90
CA VAL A 325 -1.78 13.10 18.12
C VAL A 325 -1.01 13.75 19.28
N LEU A 326 0.25 14.14 19.06
CA LEU A 326 1.06 14.81 20.08
C LEU A 326 0.50 16.19 20.48
N ALA A 327 -0.17 16.88 19.56
CA ALA A 327 -0.91 18.11 19.81
C ALA A 327 -2.29 17.86 20.45
N GLN A 328 -2.62 16.62 20.81
CA GLN A 328 -3.90 16.20 21.41
C GLN A 328 -5.13 16.55 20.57
N VAL A 329 -4.97 16.65 19.25
CA VAL A 329 -6.09 16.85 18.32
C VAL A 329 -6.92 15.57 18.27
N SER A 330 -8.23 15.72 18.44
CA SER A 330 -9.18 14.59 18.42
C SER A 330 -9.09 13.78 17.12
N SER A 331 -9.20 12.45 17.22
CA SER A 331 -9.11 11.52 16.09
C SER A 331 -10.12 11.83 14.98
N TYR A 332 -11.26 12.42 15.31
CA TYR A 332 -12.27 12.84 14.32
C TYR A 332 -11.76 13.96 13.42
N TRP A 333 -11.05 14.93 13.97
CA TRP A 333 -10.42 16.00 13.20
C TRP A 333 -9.25 15.51 12.35
N GLN A 334 -8.52 14.50 12.83
CA GLN A 334 -7.39 13.93 12.08
C GLN A 334 -7.85 13.40 10.71
N GLN A 335 -8.98 12.71 10.64
CA GLN A 335 -9.52 12.19 9.37
C GLN A 335 -9.93 13.32 8.42
N ALA A 336 -10.58 14.37 8.93
CA ALA A 336 -10.95 15.53 8.13
C ALA A 336 -9.71 16.28 7.59
N LEU A 337 -8.69 16.47 8.43
CA LEU A 337 -7.44 17.13 8.04
C LEU A 337 -6.66 16.34 7.00
N VAL A 338 -6.61 15.02 7.10
CA VAL A 338 -6.00 14.16 6.06
C VAL A 338 -6.72 14.39 4.72
N GLY A 339 -8.06 14.45 4.69
CA GLY A 339 -8.81 14.76 3.48
C GLY A 339 -8.45 16.12 2.87
N VAL A 340 -8.32 17.16 3.69
CA VAL A 340 -7.88 18.51 3.26
C VAL A 340 -6.47 18.45 2.67
N ILE A 341 -5.55 17.75 3.34
CA ILE A 341 -4.15 17.61 2.87
C ILE A 341 -4.09 16.92 1.50
N ILE A 342 -4.90 15.87 1.28
CA ILE A 342 -4.99 15.19 -0.02
C ILE A 342 -5.41 16.18 -1.11
N ILE A 343 -6.46 16.95 -0.87
CA ILE A 343 -6.96 17.95 -1.84
C ILE A 343 -5.89 19.00 -2.15
N LEU A 344 -5.23 19.53 -1.11
CA LEU A 344 -4.16 20.52 -1.28
C LEU A 344 -2.97 19.95 -2.05
N ALA A 345 -2.56 18.72 -1.77
CA ALA A 345 -1.45 18.06 -2.49
C ALA A 345 -1.75 17.91 -3.99
N VAL A 346 -2.96 17.45 -4.33
CA VAL A 346 -3.39 17.32 -5.73
C VAL A 346 -3.53 18.69 -6.41
N LEU A 347 -4.01 19.71 -5.68
CA LEU A 347 -4.11 21.07 -6.21
C LEU A 347 -2.73 21.65 -6.55
N VAL A 348 -1.77 21.51 -5.64
CA VAL A 348 -0.38 21.96 -5.85
C VAL A 348 0.23 21.27 -7.09
N ASP A 349 0.04 19.97 -7.24
CA ASP A 349 0.52 19.22 -8.39
C ASP A 349 -0.10 19.72 -9.71
N ARG A 350 -1.41 19.98 -9.71
CA ARG A 350 -2.12 20.50 -10.88
C ARG A 350 -1.70 21.92 -11.26
N VAL A 351 -1.47 22.80 -10.29
CA VAL A 351 -1.00 24.16 -10.56
C VAL A 351 0.41 24.10 -11.19
N ARG A 352 1.25 23.25 -10.66
CA ARG A 352 2.62 23.05 -11.18
C ARG A 352 2.63 22.51 -12.61
N SER A 353 1.82 21.48 -12.92
CA SER A 353 1.76 20.88 -14.25
C SER A 353 1.27 21.86 -15.36
N ARG A 354 0.67 22.99 -14.96
CA ARG A 354 0.29 24.08 -15.88
C ARG A 354 1.40 25.12 -16.09
N MET A 355 2.43 25.12 -15.24
CA MET A 355 3.54 26.08 -15.31
C MET A 355 4.79 25.48 -15.99
N THR A 356 4.82 24.18 -16.19
CA THR A 356 5.85 23.43 -16.94
C THR A 356 5.34 23.05 -18.32
#